data_1661b707b88e384ad7cefa292ed4ab8e
#
_entry.id   1661b707b88e384ad7cefa292ed4ab8e
#
_cell.length_a   1.000
_cell.length_b   1.000
_cell.length_c   1.000
_cell.angle_alpha   90.00
_cell.angle_beta   90.00
_cell.angle_gamma   90.00
#
_symmetry.space_group_name_H-M   'P 1'
#
loop_
_entity.id
_entity.type
_entity.pdbx_description
1 polymer ?
#
loop_
_entity_poly.entity_id
_entity_poly.type
_entity_poly.pdbx_seq_one_letter_code
_entity_poly.pdbx_strand_id
1 'polypeptide(L)'
;FKGVNIHEHNSQTGHYVTEELMRKDFELMKRNNLNSVRLCHYPQDRRFYELCDEYGLYVYDEANIESHGMYYNLRKGGTLGNNPEWLKPHMDRTVNMYERNKNHPSVTIWSLGNEAGNGYNFYQTYLYVKDKEKTMMGRPVNYERAQWEWNSDMYVPQYPSAKWLEEIGKEGSDRPVAPSEYAHAMGNSTGNLWDQWKAIYKYPNLQGGYIWDWVDQGLLAKDANGKEYYAYGGDFGKDMPSDGNFLCNGIVSPDRTPHP
;
A
#
# COMPACT_ATOMS: atom_id res chain seq x y z
N PHE A 1 -13.46 -2.93 -1.03
CA PHE A 1 -12.32 -2.65 -1.92
C PHE A 1 -11.71 -3.96 -2.42
N LYS A 2 -11.62 -4.14 -3.74
CA LYS A 2 -10.85 -5.20 -4.38
C LYS A 2 -9.53 -4.59 -4.82
N GLY A 3 -8.63 -4.44 -3.86
CA GLY A 3 -7.44 -3.62 -3.98
C GLY A 3 -6.16 -4.40 -4.23
N VAL A 4 -5.17 -3.65 -4.70
CA VAL A 4 -3.79 -4.10 -4.85
C VAL A 4 -2.84 -2.98 -4.45
N ASN A 5 -1.73 -3.35 -3.83
CA ASN A 5 -0.62 -2.43 -3.56
C ASN A 5 0.17 -2.18 -4.86
N ILE A 6 0.61 -0.97 -5.10
CA ILE A 6 1.35 -0.64 -6.31
C ILE A 6 2.54 0.28 -6.03
N HIS A 7 3.73 -0.17 -6.43
CA HIS A 7 4.93 0.66 -6.56
C HIS A 7 5.03 1.27 -7.96
N GLU A 8 5.66 2.43 -8.08
CA GLU A 8 6.11 2.93 -9.38
C GLU A 8 7.26 2.05 -9.85
N HIS A 9 7.00 1.21 -10.86
CA HIS A 9 8.00 0.32 -11.41
C HIS A 9 7.86 0.11 -12.91
N ASN A 10 9.00 0.25 -13.60
CA ASN A 10 9.20 -0.10 -14.99
C ASN A 10 10.54 -0.87 -15.10
N SER A 11 10.52 -2.03 -15.74
CA SER A 11 11.70 -2.89 -15.84
C SER A 11 12.90 -2.24 -16.57
N GLN A 12 12.68 -1.22 -17.38
CA GLN A 12 13.72 -0.53 -18.14
C GLN A 12 14.19 0.77 -17.49
N THR A 13 13.33 1.46 -16.76
CA THR A 13 13.59 2.81 -16.26
C THR A 13 13.49 2.94 -14.72
N GLY A 14 13.28 1.82 -14.03
CA GLY A 14 13.16 1.80 -12.57
C GLY A 14 11.87 2.47 -12.08
N HIS A 15 11.98 3.53 -11.28
CA HIS A 15 10.83 4.24 -10.73
C HIS A 15 10.17 5.24 -11.70
N TYR A 16 10.69 5.42 -12.90
CA TYR A 16 10.03 6.24 -13.90
C TYR A 16 9.01 5.41 -14.67
N VAL A 17 7.74 5.76 -14.55
CA VAL A 17 6.61 5.07 -15.21
C VAL A 17 5.96 6.00 -16.22
N THR A 18 5.79 5.53 -17.45
CA THR A 18 5.12 6.28 -18.50
C THR A 18 3.59 6.22 -18.37
N GLU A 19 2.89 7.23 -18.90
CA GLU A 19 1.43 7.20 -18.94
C GLU A 19 0.90 5.97 -19.67
N GLU A 20 1.54 5.55 -20.75
CA GLU A 20 1.15 4.34 -21.49
C GLU A 20 1.18 3.10 -20.59
N LEU A 21 2.22 2.96 -19.78
CA LEU A 21 2.33 1.83 -18.86
C LEU A 21 1.29 1.91 -17.72
N MET A 22 1.03 3.12 -17.19
CA MET A 22 -0.04 3.31 -16.19
C MET A 22 -1.40 2.90 -16.76
N ARG A 23 -1.72 3.29 -18.00
CA ARG A 23 -2.96 2.89 -18.68
C ARG A 23 -3.06 1.38 -18.87
N LYS A 24 -1.96 0.73 -19.27
CA LYS A 24 -1.90 -0.73 -19.37
C LYS A 24 -2.19 -1.40 -18.02
N ASP A 25 -1.59 -0.90 -16.93
CA ASP A 25 -1.84 -1.39 -15.58
C ASP A 25 -3.33 -1.25 -15.21
N PHE A 26 -3.93 -0.09 -15.43
CA PHE A 26 -5.33 0.16 -15.07
C PHE A 26 -6.32 -0.65 -15.90
N GLU A 27 -6.07 -0.81 -17.19
CA GLU A 27 -6.88 -1.68 -18.05
C GLU A 27 -6.82 -3.14 -17.57
N LEU A 28 -5.64 -3.61 -17.22
CA LEU A 28 -5.46 -4.97 -16.71
C LEU A 28 -6.16 -5.15 -15.36
N MET A 29 -6.03 -4.18 -14.44
CA MET A 29 -6.75 -4.18 -13.17
C MET A 29 -8.26 -4.24 -13.37
N LYS A 30 -8.81 -3.36 -14.21
CA LYS A 30 -10.25 -3.31 -14.49
C LYS A 30 -10.79 -4.60 -15.12
N ARG A 31 -10.06 -5.20 -16.05
CA ARG A 31 -10.42 -6.50 -16.65
C ARG A 31 -10.46 -7.63 -15.64
N ASN A 32 -9.70 -7.52 -14.55
CA ASN A 32 -9.63 -8.53 -13.48
C ASN A 32 -10.39 -8.12 -12.21
N ASN A 33 -11.37 -7.21 -12.33
CA ASN A 33 -12.23 -6.75 -11.23
C ASN A 33 -11.49 -6.09 -10.05
N LEU A 34 -10.28 -5.60 -10.22
CA LEU A 34 -9.65 -4.72 -9.26
C LEU A 34 -10.25 -3.31 -9.41
N ASN A 35 -10.60 -2.69 -8.30
CA ASN A 35 -11.24 -1.38 -8.28
C ASN A 35 -10.56 -0.37 -7.38
N SER A 36 -9.48 -0.75 -6.72
CA SER A 36 -8.76 0.10 -5.78
C SER A 36 -7.27 -0.16 -5.81
N VAL A 37 -6.48 0.89 -5.55
CA VAL A 37 -5.03 0.82 -5.45
C VAL A 37 -4.56 1.49 -4.16
N ARG A 38 -3.66 0.84 -3.43
CA ARG A 38 -2.90 1.48 -2.35
C ARG A 38 -1.54 1.89 -2.88
N LEU A 39 -1.21 3.15 -2.71
CA LEU A 39 0.05 3.73 -3.20
C LEU A 39 1.15 3.49 -2.17
N CYS A 40 1.72 2.32 -2.21
CA CYS A 40 2.77 1.89 -1.29
C CYS A 40 4.15 2.37 -1.75
N HIS A 41 4.97 3.01 -0.94
CA HIS A 41 4.64 3.65 0.34
C HIS A 41 4.95 5.14 0.20
N TYR A 42 4.38 5.77 -0.81
CA TYR A 42 4.59 7.17 -1.19
C TYR A 42 3.53 7.65 -2.18
N PRO A 43 3.23 8.96 -2.23
CA PRO A 43 2.42 9.53 -3.29
C PRO A 43 3.10 9.37 -4.65
N GLN A 44 2.38 8.85 -5.64
CA GLN A 44 2.89 8.58 -6.97
C GLN A 44 2.85 9.79 -7.91
N ASP A 45 3.23 9.60 -9.18
CA ASP A 45 3.18 10.64 -10.21
C ASP A 45 1.81 11.29 -10.26
N ARG A 46 1.77 12.59 -10.53
CA ARG A 46 0.51 13.35 -10.62
C ARG A 46 -0.45 12.76 -11.64
N ARG A 47 0.08 12.33 -12.79
CA ARG A 47 -0.73 11.75 -13.86
C ARG A 47 -1.44 10.48 -13.43
N PHE A 48 -0.88 9.72 -12.50
CA PHE A 48 -1.50 8.53 -11.94
C PHE A 48 -2.88 8.83 -11.31
N TYR A 49 -3.00 9.92 -10.55
CA TYR A 49 -4.25 10.32 -9.90
C TYR A 49 -5.29 10.77 -10.93
N GLU A 50 -4.89 11.55 -11.93
CA GLU A 50 -5.76 11.97 -13.03
C GLU A 50 -6.31 10.74 -13.76
N LEU A 51 -5.49 9.73 -13.99
CA LEU A 51 -5.92 8.47 -14.58
C LEU A 51 -6.82 7.66 -13.66
N CYS A 52 -6.58 7.65 -12.35
CA CYS A 52 -7.50 7.03 -11.39
C CYS A 52 -8.88 7.69 -11.43
N ASP A 53 -8.94 9.02 -11.54
CA ASP A 53 -10.18 9.76 -11.72
C ASP A 53 -10.89 9.36 -13.04
N GLU A 54 -10.13 9.22 -14.13
CA GLU A 54 -10.63 8.84 -15.46
C GLU A 54 -11.17 7.39 -15.49
N TYR A 55 -10.41 6.44 -14.92
CA TYR A 55 -10.75 5.01 -14.93
C TYR A 55 -11.72 4.59 -13.80
N GLY A 56 -11.96 5.47 -12.83
CA GLY A 56 -12.81 5.17 -11.68
C GLY A 56 -12.17 4.14 -10.74
N LEU A 57 -10.86 4.27 -10.46
CA LEU A 57 -10.17 3.49 -9.46
C LEU A 57 -10.14 4.26 -8.14
N TYR A 58 -10.50 3.60 -7.05
CA TYR A 58 -10.36 4.17 -5.71
C TYR A 58 -8.89 4.18 -5.29
N VAL A 59 -8.43 5.31 -4.78
CA VAL A 59 -7.07 5.51 -4.32
C VAL A 59 -7.01 5.54 -2.80
N TYR A 60 -6.16 4.70 -2.24
CA TYR A 60 -5.69 4.72 -0.88
C TYR A 60 -4.32 5.40 -0.91
N ASP A 61 -4.31 6.71 -0.68
CA ASP A 61 -3.12 7.55 -0.81
C ASP A 61 -2.29 7.52 0.47
N GLU A 62 -0.97 7.32 0.34
CA GLU A 62 -0.11 7.09 1.49
C GLU A 62 1.04 8.09 1.56
N ALA A 63 1.24 8.67 2.74
CA ALA A 63 2.38 9.53 3.02
C ALA A 63 3.68 8.71 3.01
N ASN A 64 4.74 9.26 2.43
CA ASN A 64 6.03 8.58 2.33
C ASN A 64 6.78 8.52 3.67
N ILE A 65 6.19 7.80 4.62
CA ILE A 65 6.73 7.56 5.95
C ILE A 65 6.86 6.06 6.15
N GLU A 66 8.09 5.62 6.25
CA GLU A 66 8.47 4.24 6.54
C GLU A 66 9.73 4.24 7.42
N SER A 67 9.75 3.42 8.45
CA SER A 67 10.94 3.20 9.29
C SER A 67 10.95 1.79 9.89
N HIS A 68 10.74 0.79 9.04
CA HIS A 68 10.53 -0.62 9.37
C HIS A 68 11.59 -1.16 10.35
N GLY A 69 12.86 -0.87 10.13
CA GLY A 69 13.95 -1.31 11.02
C GLY A 69 13.84 -0.80 12.47
N MET A 70 12.97 0.16 12.75
CA MET A 70 12.80 0.79 14.06
C MET A 70 11.40 0.65 14.66
N TYR A 71 10.43 0.08 13.96
CA TYR A 71 9.01 0.18 14.31
C TYR A 71 8.57 -0.66 15.52
N TYR A 72 9.34 -1.67 15.90
CA TYR A 72 8.99 -2.53 17.04
C TYR A 72 9.16 -1.88 18.41
N ASN A 73 9.99 -0.84 18.52
CA ASN A 73 10.22 -0.15 19.78
C ASN A 73 9.24 1.03 19.94
N LEU A 74 8.08 0.77 20.53
CA LEU A 74 7.01 1.77 20.74
C LEU A 74 7.27 2.74 21.90
N ARG A 75 8.38 2.64 22.62
CA ARG A 75 8.73 3.59 23.69
C ARG A 75 8.98 4.99 23.07
N LYS A 76 8.72 6.04 23.86
CA LYS A 76 9.04 7.41 23.43
C LYS A 76 10.50 7.50 22.96
N GLY A 77 10.71 8.00 21.75
CA GLY A 77 12.02 8.05 21.11
C GLY A 77 12.54 6.72 20.56
N GLY A 78 11.79 5.61 20.74
CA GLY A 78 12.20 4.29 20.24
C GLY A 78 11.94 4.10 18.75
N THR A 79 10.96 4.80 18.19
CA THR A 79 10.70 4.87 16.76
C THR A 79 10.69 6.33 16.31
N LEU A 80 10.92 6.58 15.02
CA LEU A 80 10.80 7.92 14.47
C LEU A 80 9.36 8.45 14.64
N GLY A 81 8.35 7.58 14.52
CA GLY A 81 6.95 7.92 14.72
C GLY A 81 6.58 8.38 16.12
N ASN A 82 7.36 8.01 17.14
CA ASN A 82 7.17 8.42 18.54
C ASN A 82 8.32 9.26 19.09
N ASN A 83 9.13 9.87 18.23
CA ASN A 83 10.17 10.82 18.61
C ASN A 83 9.76 12.24 18.18
N PRO A 84 9.41 13.16 19.10
CA PRO A 84 8.95 14.51 18.78
C PRO A 84 9.93 15.33 17.93
N GLU A 85 11.22 15.03 17.94
CA GLU A 85 12.22 15.70 17.09
C GLU A 85 11.97 15.43 15.60
N TRP A 86 11.28 14.33 15.28
CA TRP A 86 10.87 13.94 13.94
C TRP A 86 9.46 14.40 13.55
N LEU A 87 8.81 15.23 14.39
CA LEU A 87 7.48 15.73 14.07
C LEU A 87 7.44 16.50 12.75
N LYS A 88 8.39 17.41 12.54
CA LYS A 88 8.42 18.24 11.32
C LYS A 88 8.50 17.38 10.05
N PRO A 89 9.44 16.42 9.91
CA PRO A 89 9.45 15.53 8.76
C PRO A 89 8.16 14.73 8.55
N HIS A 90 7.51 14.25 9.59
CA HIS A 90 6.23 13.54 9.48
C HIS A 90 5.12 14.47 8.97
N MET A 91 5.02 15.65 9.58
CA MET A 91 4.03 16.67 9.17
C MET A 91 4.26 17.11 7.72
N ASP A 92 5.49 17.41 7.33
CA ASP A 92 5.81 17.86 5.96
C ASP A 92 5.35 16.83 4.91
N ARG A 93 5.58 15.54 5.15
CA ARG A 93 5.16 14.47 4.24
C ARG A 93 3.65 14.34 4.16
N THR A 94 2.99 14.33 5.30
CA THR A 94 1.51 14.23 5.36
C THR A 94 0.84 15.44 4.74
N VAL A 95 1.32 16.65 5.05
CA VAL A 95 0.79 17.91 4.50
C VAL A 95 0.96 17.94 2.99
N ASN A 96 2.16 17.59 2.50
CA ASN A 96 2.44 17.60 1.06
C ASN A 96 1.56 16.58 0.29
N MET A 97 1.39 15.37 0.80
CA MET A 97 0.47 14.39 0.23
C MET A 97 -0.95 14.97 0.17
N TYR A 98 -1.46 15.42 1.31
CA TYR A 98 -2.83 15.89 1.43
C TYR A 98 -3.10 17.11 0.53
N GLU A 99 -2.31 18.16 0.64
CA GLU A 99 -2.53 19.41 -0.11
C GLU A 99 -2.38 19.22 -1.62
N ARG A 100 -1.52 18.31 -2.06
CA ARG A 100 -1.35 17.96 -3.47
C ARG A 100 -2.56 17.22 -4.04
N ASN A 101 -3.12 16.27 -3.27
CA ASN A 101 -4.02 15.26 -3.82
C ASN A 101 -5.48 15.41 -3.36
N LYS A 102 -5.79 16.31 -2.43
CA LYS A 102 -7.13 16.46 -1.82
C LYS A 102 -8.27 16.71 -2.81
N ASN A 103 -7.99 17.25 -4.00
CA ASN A 103 -9.00 17.55 -5.00
C ASN A 103 -9.28 16.40 -5.98
N HIS A 104 -8.57 15.28 -5.89
CA HIS A 104 -8.85 14.11 -6.70
C HIS A 104 -10.02 13.31 -6.11
N PRO A 105 -11.14 13.15 -6.84
CA PRO A 105 -12.29 12.38 -6.34
C PRO A 105 -12.00 10.89 -6.19
N SER A 106 -11.00 10.37 -6.90
CA SER A 106 -10.53 8.99 -6.75
C SER A 106 -9.89 8.71 -5.39
N VAL A 107 -9.29 9.71 -4.73
CA VAL A 107 -8.71 9.55 -3.39
C VAL A 107 -9.83 9.37 -2.38
N THR A 108 -9.95 8.18 -1.82
CA THR A 108 -11.03 7.79 -0.91
C THR A 108 -10.56 7.49 0.50
N ILE A 109 -9.27 7.22 0.70
CA ILE A 109 -8.66 6.89 1.99
C ILE A 109 -7.31 7.61 2.08
N TRP A 110 -7.04 8.21 3.24
CA TRP A 110 -5.74 8.78 3.59
C TRP A 110 -4.96 7.85 4.51
N SER A 111 -3.74 7.51 4.15
CA SER A 111 -2.81 6.75 4.98
C SER A 111 -1.68 7.63 5.49
N LEU A 112 -1.39 7.51 6.78
CA LEU A 112 -0.34 8.30 7.40
C LEU A 112 1.07 7.74 7.19
N GLY A 113 1.18 6.53 6.64
CA GLY A 113 2.46 5.87 6.37
C GLY A 113 2.38 4.36 6.57
N ASN A 114 3.53 3.71 6.53
CA ASN A 114 3.70 2.28 6.67
C ASN A 114 4.78 1.95 7.70
N GLU A 115 4.57 0.90 8.47
CA GLU A 115 5.55 0.20 9.34
C GLU A 115 6.57 1.10 10.07
N ALA A 116 6.10 2.18 10.68
CA ALA A 116 6.95 3.18 11.33
C ALA A 116 6.70 3.33 12.85
N GLY A 117 6.11 2.30 13.48
CA GLY A 117 5.63 2.38 14.86
C GLY A 117 4.41 3.27 14.99
N ASN A 118 3.99 3.58 16.22
CA ASN A 118 2.91 4.54 16.46
C ASN A 118 3.30 5.47 17.61
N GLY A 119 2.67 6.63 17.69
CA GLY A 119 2.88 7.58 18.77
C GLY A 119 2.69 9.04 18.36
N TYR A 120 3.36 9.92 19.07
CA TYR A 120 3.11 11.35 19.04
C TYR A 120 3.04 11.96 17.62
N ASN A 121 3.98 11.61 16.73
CA ASN A 121 4.00 12.20 15.40
C ASN A 121 2.81 11.75 14.54
N PHE A 122 2.41 10.47 14.65
CA PHE A 122 1.22 9.96 13.96
C PHE A 122 -0.09 10.49 14.55
N TYR A 123 -0.13 10.79 15.85
CA TYR A 123 -1.27 11.49 16.46
C TYR A 123 -1.44 12.89 15.86
N GLN A 124 -0.35 13.64 15.68
CA GLN A 124 -0.40 14.98 15.11
C GLN A 124 -0.77 14.96 13.61
N THR A 125 -0.21 14.04 12.84
CA THR A 125 -0.56 13.89 11.41
C THR A 125 -2.03 13.46 11.22
N TYR A 126 -2.53 12.55 12.06
CA TYR A 126 -3.94 12.16 12.07
C TYR A 126 -4.85 13.36 12.33
N LEU A 127 -4.59 14.10 13.40
CA LEU A 127 -5.39 15.29 13.78
C LEU A 127 -5.40 16.33 12.67
N TYR A 128 -4.26 16.54 12.01
CA TYR A 128 -4.17 17.48 10.88
C TYR A 128 -5.12 17.10 9.75
N VAL A 129 -5.02 15.86 9.26
CA VAL A 129 -5.85 15.41 8.12
C VAL A 129 -7.32 15.38 8.51
N LYS A 130 -7.66 14.92 9.72
CA LYS A 130 -9.05 14.93 10.23
C LYS A 130 -9.64 16.34 10.33
N ASP A 131 -8.84 17.30 10.73
CA ASP A 131 -9.30 18.69 10.78
C ASP A 131 -9.61 19.24 9.38
N LYS A 132 -8.73 18.98 8.41
CA LYS A 132 -8.95 19.36 7.02
C LYS A 132 -10.16 18.67 6.40
N GLU A 133 -10.34 17.38 6.65
CA GLU A 133 -11.46 16.60 6.10
C GLU A 133 -12.83 17.02 6.63
N LYS A 134 -12.94 17.73 7.76
CA LYS A 134 -14.22 18.30 8.23
C LYS A 134 -14.89 19.21 7.21
N THR A 135 -14.13 19.89 6.39
CA THR A 135 -14.62 20.85 5.38
C THR A 135 -14.50 20.35 3.95
N MET A 136 -14.08 19.10 3.79
CA MET A 136 -13.92 18.45 2.50
C MET A 136 -14.95 17.32 2.32
N MET A 137 -14.49 16.11 2.06
CA MET A 137 -15.36 14.95 1.78
C MET A 137 -15.57 14.04 3.00
N GLY A 138 -14.90 14.31 4.11
CA GLY A 138 -14.98 13.47 5.30
C GLY A 138 -14.33 12.10 5.11
N ARG A 139 -13.31 12.00 4.27
CA ARG A 139 -12.61 10.74 3.96
C ARG A 139 -11.95 10.15 5.19
N PRO A 140 -11.96 8.82 5.35
CA PRO A 140 -11.30 8.18 6.46
C PRO A 140 -9.78 8.36 6.40
N VAL A 141 -9.20 8.51 7.58
CA VAL A 141 -7.76 8.55 7.80
C VAL A 141 -7.37 7.29 8.55
N ASN A 142 -6.37 6.58 8.06
CA ASN A 142 -5.92 5.38 8.74
C ASN A 142 -4.40 5.33 8.88
N TYR A 143 -3.98 4.46 9.77
CA TYR A 143 -2.58 4.07 9.93
C TYR A 143 -2.53 2.63 10.50
N GLU A 144 -1.83 1.74 9.81
CA GLU A 144 -1.88 0.31 10.12
C GLU A 144 -1.28 -0.02 11.51
N ARG A 145 -0.21 0.67 11.93
CA ARG A 145 0.37 0.48 13.27
C ARG A 145 -0.41 1.14 14.41
N ALA A 146 -1.43 1.94 14.11
CA ALA A 146 -2.38 2.38 15.11
C ALA A 146 -3.23 1.22 15.63
N GLN A 147 -3.42 0.16 14.84
CA GLN A 147 -4.27 -0.96 15.22
C GLN A 147 -5.65 -0.48 15.66
N TRP A 148 -6.02 -0.68 16.93
CA TRP A 148 -7.28 -0.22 17.51
C TRP A 148 -7.17 1.11 18.24
N GLU A 149 -6.02 1.79 18.20
CA GLU A 149 -5.88 3.12 18.80
C GLU A 149 -6.76 4.15 18.08
N TRP A 150 -6.98 5.30 18.74
CA TRP A 150 -7.90 6.34 18.29
C TRP A 150 -7.46 7.07 17.01
N ASN A 151 -6.19 7.00 16.66
CA ASN A 151 -5.62 7.70 15.50
C ASN A 151 -5.73 6.90 14.19
N SER A 152 -6.80 6.15 14.06
CA SER A 152 -7.19 5.49 12.82
C SER A 152 -8.71 5.30 12.75
N ASP A 153 -9.32 5.70 11.65
CA ASP A 153 -10.75 5.52 11.40
C ASP A 153 -11.09 4.10 10.93
N MET A 154 -10.08 3.31 10.59
CA MET A 154 -10.21 1.93 10.14
C MET A 154 -9.22 1.05 10.89
N TYR A 155 -9.53 -0.23 11.02
CA TYR A 155 -8.54 -1.24 11.38
C TYR A 155 -7.96 -1.86 10.10
N VAL A 156 -6.67 -1.70 9.91
CA VAL A 156 -5.95 -2.11 8.69
C VAL A 156 -4.82 -3.09 9.02
N PRO A 157 -5.17 -4.38 9.25
CA PRO A 157 -4.17 -5.39 9.54
C PRO A 157 -3.29 -5.69 8.32
N GLN A 158 -2.09 -6.20 8.58
CA GLN A 158 -1.24 -6.78 7.55
C GLN A 158 -1.26 -8.30 7.67
N TYR A 159 -1.43 -8.97 6.54
CA TYR A 159 -1.39 -10.43 6.38
C TYR A 159 -2.29 -11.24 7.34
N PRO A 160 -3.56 -10.84 7.55
CA PRO A 160 -4.48 -11.63 8.36
C PRO A 160 -4.79 -12.96 7.68
N SER A 161 -4.94 -14.03 8.47
CA SER A 161 -5.42 -15.31 7.95
C SER A 161 -6.92 -15.27 7.62
N ALA A 162 -7.38 -16.18 6.75
CA ALA A 162 -8.82 -16.35 6.49
C ALA A 162 -9.61 -16.66 7.76
N LYS A 163 -9.02 -17.45 8.67
CA LYS A 163 -9.61 -17.74 9.98
C LYS A 163 -9.78 -16.46 10.82
N TRP A 164 -8.75 -15.64 10.90
CA TRP A 164 -8.84 -14.38 11.63
C TRP A 164 -9.91 -13.45 11.06
N LEU A 165 -10.01 -13.36 9.73
CA LEU A 165 -11.06 -12.57 9.07
C LEU A 165 -12.47 -13.09 9.39
N GLU A 166 -12.66 -14.42 9.44
CA GLU A 166 -13.94 -15.00 9.84
C GLU A 166 -14.27 -14.68 11.32
N GLU A 167 -13.28 -14.73 12.21
CA GLU A 167 -13.43 -14.43 13.62
C GLU A 167 -13.82 -12.97 13.86
N ILE A 168 -13.03 -12.02 13.37
CA ILE A 168 -13.32 -10.58 13.53
C ILE A 168 -14.58 -10.15 12.79
N GLY A 169 -14.88 -10.78 11.67
CA GLY A 169 -16.11 -10.55 10.93
C GLY A 169 -17.32 -10.94 11.75
N LYS A 170 -17.28 -12.10 12.42
CA LYS A 170 -18.33 -12.62 13.27
C LYS A 170 -18.50 -11.83 14.58
N GLU A 171 -17.40 -11.41 15.19
CA GLU A 171 -17.43 -10.62 16.41
C GLU A 171 -17.96 -9.22 16.14
N GLY A 172 -17.73 -8.70 14.95
CA GLY A 172 -18.00 -7.31 14.60
C GLY A 172 -16.86 -6.37 15.05
N SER A 173 -16.95 -5.11 14.65
CA SER A 173 -15.97 -4.08 15.03
C SER A 173 -16.62 -2.70 15.05
N ASP A 174 -16.06 -1.78 15.84
CA ASP A 174 -16.50 -0.39 15.96
C ASP A 174 -16.14 0.45 14.72
N ARG A 175 -15.28 -0.07 13.85
CA ARG A 175 -14.80 0.58 12.64
C ARG A 175 -14.60 -0.42 11.51
N PRO A 176 -14.55 0.03 10.23
CA PRO A 176 -14.27 -0.85 9.11
C PRO A 176 -12.93 -1.57 9.23
N VAL A 177 -12.88 -2.82 8.77
CA VAL A 177 -11.66 -3.64 8.70
C VAL A 177 -11.33 -3.89 7.25
N ALA A 178 -10.11 -3.48 6.84
CA ALA A 178 -9.60 -3.74 5.49
C ALA A 178 -8.08 -3.94 5.54
N PRO A 179 -7.56 -5.15 5.32
CA PRO A 179 -6.12 -5.37 5.26
C PRO A 179 -5.43 -4.43 4.27
N SER A 180 -4.43 -3.67 4.75
CA SER A 180 -3.58 -2.86 3.87
C SER A 180 -2.68 -3.74 3.01
N GLU A 181 -2.36 -4.93 3.52
CA GLU A 181 -1.57 -5.94 2.83
C GLU A 181 -2.09 -7.33 3.17
N TYR A 182 -2.30 -8.16 2.16
CA TYR A 182 -2.62 -9.58 2.33
C TYR A 182 -2.23 -10.37 1.07
N ALA A 183 -2.30 -11.70 1.13
CA ALA A 183 -2.03 -12.59 0.00
C ALA A 183 -0.70 -12.26 -0.70
N HIS A 184 0.39 -12.18 0.08
CA HIS A 184 1.74 -11.90 -0.41
C HIS A 184 2.10 -12.79 -1.61
N ALA A 185 2.35 -12.18 -2.78
CA ALA A 185 2.36 -12.89 -4.06
C ALA A 185 3.73 -13.40 -4.51
N MET A 186 4.76 -13.34 -3.65
CA MET A 186 6.07 -13.87 -4.01
C MET A 186 6.01 -15.36 -4.35
N GLY A 187 6.47 -15.72 -5.53
CA GLY A 187 6.43 -17.10 -6.01
C GLY A 187 5.00 -17.63 -6.13
N ASN A 188 4.69 -18.74 -5.49
CA ASN A 188 3.35 -19.36 -5.48
C ASN A 188 2.70 -19.22 -4.10
N SER A 189 2.58 -18.00 -3.57
CA SER A 189 2.13 -17.77 -2.20
C SER A 189 0.78 -17.05 -2.04
N THR A 190 0.06 -16.75 -3.12
CA THR A 190 -1.28 -16.14 -3.10
C THR A 190 -2.42 -17.11 -2.74
N GLY A 191 -2.12 -18.24 -2.15
CA GLY A 191 -3.11 -19.24 -1.74
C GLY A 191 -4.15 -18.70 -0.76
N ASN A 192 -5.30 -19.41 -0.68
CA ASN A 192 -6.41 -19.10 0.22
C ASN A 192 -7.16 -17.77 -0.06
N LEU A 193 -6.91 -17.10 -1.16
CA LEU A 193 -7.62 -15.87 -1.54
C LEU A 193 -9.14 -16.07 -1.52
N TRP A 194 -9.61 -17.20 -2.01
CA TRP A 194 -11.04 -17.56 -1.98
C TRP A 194 -11.60 -17.64 -0.56
N ASP A 195 -10.88 -18.25 0.39
CA ASP A 195 -11.36 -18.39 1.76
C ASP A 195 -11.38 -17.03 2.50
N GLN A 196 -10.41 -16.16 2.22
CA GLN A 196 -10.42 -14.77 2.71
C GLN A 196 -11.61 -14.00 2.17
N TRP A 197 -11.91 -14.10 0.87
CA TRP A 197 -13.04 -13.40 0.26
C TRP A 197 -14.40 -13.96 0.66
N LYS A 198 -14.52 -15.23 1.02
CA LYS A 198 -15.74 -15.76 1.66
C LYS A 198 -16.07 -14.99 2.94
N ALA A 199 -15.08 -14.76 3.80
CA ALA A 199 -15.27 -13.98 5.02
C ALA A 199 -15.59 -12.52 4.69
N ILE A 200 -14.84 -11.89 3.78
CA ILE A 200 -15.03 -10.49 3.40
C ILE A 200 -16.45 -10.24 2.86
N TYR A 201 -16.99 -11.12 2.02
CA TYR A 201 -18.35 -10.96 1.51
C TYR A 201 -19.43 -11.25 2.54
N LYS A 202 -19.13 -12.06 3.55
CA LYS A 202 -20.10 -12.50 4.54
C LYS A 202 -20.38 -11.46 5.61
N TYR A 203 -19.40 -10.66 5.98
CA TYR A 203 -19.49 -9.77 7.12
C TYR A 203 -19.36 -8.29 6.72
N PRO A 204 -20.33 -7.44 7.12
CA PRO A 204 -20.39 -6.05 6.66
C PRO A 204 -19.29 -5.14 7.21
N ASN A 205 -18.64 -5.52 8.30
CA ASN A 205 -17.50 -4.78 8.85
C ASN A 205 -16.20 -5.04 8.08
N LEU A 206 -16.14 -6.08 7.23
CA LEU A 206 -14.99 -6.36 6.37
C LEU A 206 -15.18 -5.66 5.02
N GLN A 207 -14.28 -4.74 4.67
CA GLN A 207 -14.45 -3.83 3.53
C GLN A 207 -13.55 -4.16 2.33
N GLY A 208 -12.99 -5.37 2.27
CA GLY A 208 -12.05 -5.78 1.24
C GLY A 208 -10.61 -5.80 1.73
N GLY A 209 -9.66 -5.51 0.86
CA GLY A 209 -8.24 -5.49 1.18
C GLY A 209 -7.38 -5.25 -0.04
N TYR A 210 -6.06 -5.15 0.17
CA TYR A 210 -5.08 -4.82 -0.85
C TYR A 210 -4.02 -5.93 -0.95
N ILE A 211 -3.99 -6.65 -2.08
CA ILE A 211 -3.01 -7.72 -2.33
C ILE A 211 -1.60 -7.12 -2.36
N TRP A 212 -0.66 -7.77 -1.74
CA TRP A 212 0.76 -7.44 -1.85
C TRP A 212 1.43 -8.32 -2.90
N ASP A 213 1.85 -7.81 -4.06
CA ASP A 213 1.54 -6.51 -4.63
C ASP A 213 1.20 -6.64 -6.12
N TRP A 214 1.17 -5.53 -6.87
CA TRP A 214 0.76 -5.53 -8.27
C TRP A 214 1.81 -6.13 -9.19
N VAL A 215 3.04 -5.60 -9.19
CA VAL A 215 4.05 -5.92 -10.19
C VAL A 215 5.39 -6.32 -9.56
N ASP A 216 6.00 -7.37 -10.06
CA ASP A 216 7.38 -7.71 -9.72
C ASP A 216 8.35 -6.57 -10.04
N GLN A 217 9.23 -6.21 -9.09
CA GLN A 217 10.16 -5.08 -9.23
C GLN A 217 11.50 -5.50 -9.87
N GLY A 218 11.48 -6.43 -10.82
CA GLY A 218 12.66 -6.85 -11.58
C GLY A 218 13.07 -5.86 -12.67
N LEU A 219 14.37 -5.64 -12.85
CA LEU A 219 14.93 -4.80 -13.91
C LEU A 219 15.38 -5.66 -15.08
N LEU A 220 15.08 -5.24 -16.31
CA LEU A 220 15.46 -5.96 -17.52
C LEU A 220 16.98 -6.00 -17.67
N ALA A 221 17.54 -7.18 -17.71
CA ALA A 221 18.96 -7.43 -17.89
C ALA A 221 19.19 -8.53 -18.94
N LYS A 222 20.45 -8.73 -19.34
CA LYS A 222 20.87 -9.82 -20.23
C LYS A 222 21.96 -10.65 -19.56
N ASP A 223 21.84 -11.95 -19.68
CA ASP A 223 22.87 -12.88 -19.25
C ASP A 223 24.11 -12.87 -20.21
N ALA A 224 25.13 -13.66 -19.90
CA ALA A 224 26.35 -13.76 -20.70
C ALA A 224 26.11 -14.27 -22.16
N ASN A 225 24.96 -14.90 -22.40
CA ASN A 225 24.55 -15.40 -23.71
C ASN A 225 23.62 -14.44 -24.47
N GLY A 226 23.32 -13.26 -23.83
CA GLY A 226 22.43 -12.27 -24.40
C GLY A 226 20.93 -12.56 -24.17
N LYS A 227 20.58 -13.57 -23.38
CA LYS A 227 19.20 -13.88 -23.01
C LYS A 227 18.69 -12.88 -22.00
N GLU A 228 17.53 -12.30 -22.26
CA GLU A 228 16.86 -11.36 -21.35
C GLU A 228 16.26 -12.07 -20.14
N TYR A 229 16.35 -11.42 -18.99
CA TYR A 229 15.73 -11.83 -17.73
C TYR A 229 15.47 -10.60 -16.85
N TYR A 230 14.67 -10.76 -15.80
CA TYR A 230 14.43 -9.70 -14.83
C TYR A 230 15.34 -9.89 -13.61
N ALA A 231 16.32 -8.98 -13.49
CA ALA A 231 17.31 -9.00 -12.43
C ALA A 231 16.82 -8.30 -11.17
N TYR A 232 17.19 -8.82 -10.02
CA TYR A 232 16.91 -8.21 -8.72
C TYR A 232 17.95 -8.59 -7.66
N GLY A 233 18.09 -7.76 -6.60
CA GLY A 233 18.92 -8.06 -5.44
C GLY A 233 20.35 -8.50 -5.81
N GLY A 234 20.72 -9.72 -5.44
CA GLY A 234 22.06 -10.30 -5.62
C GLY A 234 22.52 -10.42 -7.07
N ASP A 235 21.63 -10.30 -8.08
CA ASP A 235 22.02 -10.26 -9.49
C ASP A 235 22.90 -9.04 -9.83
N PHE A 236 22.83 -7.99 -9.01
CA PHE A 236 23.66 -6.79 -9.15
C PHE A 236 24.99 -6.86 -8.39
N GLY A 237 25.31 -7.98 -7.79
CA GLY A 237 26.57 -8.25 -7.11
C GLY A 237 26.36 -8.88 -5.73
N LYS A 238 27.37 -9.66 -5.29
CA LYS A 238 27.29 -10.44 -4.04
C LYS A 238 27.13 -9.59 -2.78
N ASP A 239 27.52 -8.33 -2.85
CA ASP A 239 27.47 -7.39 -1.72
C ASP A 239 26.23 -6.47 -1.78
N MET A 240 25.37 -6.65 -2.80
CA MET A 240 24.13 -5.91 -2.89
C MET A 240 23.10 -6.45 -1.88
N PRO A 241 22.41 -5.56 -1.15
CA PRO A 241 21.35 -5.98 -0.26
C PRO A 241 20.29 -6.79 -1.02
N SER A 242 19.94 -7.95 -0.48
CA SER A 242 18.74 -8.68 -0.83
C SER A 242 17.88 -8.70 0.41
N ASP A 243 16.68 -8.15 0.33
CA ASP A 243 15.78 -8.05 1.48
C ASP A 243 15.02 -9.38 1.72
N GLY A 244 15.78 -10.47 1.77
CA GLY A 244 15.27 -11.81 2.04
C GLY A 244 14.21 -12.24 1.04
N ASN A 245 12.96 -12.28 1.49
CA ASN A 245 11.79 -12.66 0.69
C ASN A 245 10.99 -11.47 0.15
N PHE A 246 11.51 -10.24 0.19
CA PHE A 246 10.81 -9.03 -0.29
C PHE A 246 11.20 -8.64 -1.71
N LEU A 247 11.36 -9.61 -2.57
CA LEU A 247 11.77 -9.43 -3.96
C LEU A 247 10.72 -10.06 -4.87
N CYS A 248 10.27 -9.33 -5.90
CA CYS A 248 9.34 -9.86 -6.90
C CYS A 248 8.06 -10.43 -6.27
N ASN A 249 7.28 -9.55 -5.66
CA ASN A 249 6.05 -9.89 -4.93
C ASN A 249 4.77 -9.67 -5.76
N GLY A 250 4.91 -9.37 -7.04
CA GLY A 250 3.78 -9.01 -7.91
C GLY A 250 2.88 -10.17 -8.27
N ILE A 251 1.61 -9.86 -8.54
CA ILE A 251 0.69 -10.79 -9.21
C ILE A 251 0.84 -10.76 -10.73
N VAL A 252 1.63 -9.82 -11.23
CA VAL A 252 2.08 -9.77 -12.63
C VAL A 252 3.60 -9.62 -12.70
N SER A 253 4.21 -10.14 -13.74
CA SER A 253 5.64 -9.93 -14.02
C SER A 253 5.92 -8.49 -14.48
N PRO A 254 7.22 -8.06 -14.57
CA PRO A 254 7.57 -6.67 -14.90
C PRO A 254 7.05 -6.19 -16.26
N ASP A 255 6.77 -7.10 -17.21
CA ASP A 255 6.14 -6.80 -18.51
C ASP A 255 4.61 -6.77 -18.47
N ARG A 256 4.01 -6.97 -17.26
CA ARG A 256 2.57 -7.07 -16.98
C ARG A 256 1.93 -8.35 -17.51
N THR A 257 2.68 -9.41 -17.67
CA THR A 257 2.12 -10.74 -17.89
C THR A 257 1.63 -11.28 -16.53
N PRO A 258 0.34 -11.66 -16.39
CA PRO A 258 -0.15 -12.26 -15.15
C PRO A 258 0.57 -13.55 -14.80
N HIS A 259 0.86 -13.76 -13.53
CA HIS A 259 1.33 -15.05 -13.04
C HIS A 259 0.20 -16.09 -13.10
N PRO A 260 0.55 -17.40 -13.22
CA PRO A 260 -0.43 -18.49 -13.28
C PRO A 260 -1.34 -18.57 -12.07
#